data_4d8ea19f90b9066b8dd0c3c7de8441e4
#
_entry.id   4d8ea19f90b9066b8dd0c3c7de8441e4
#
_cell.length_a   1.000
_cell.length_b   1.000
_cell.length_c   1.000
_cell.angle_alpha   90.00
_cell.angle_beta   90.00
_cell.angle_gamma   90.00
#
_symmetry.space_group_name_H-M   'P 1'
#
loop_
_entity.id
_entity.type
_entity.pdbx_description
1 polymer ?
#
loop_
_entity_poly.entity_id
_entity_poly.type
_entity_poly.pdbx_seq_one_letter_code
_entity_poly.pdbx_strand_id
1 'polypeptide(L)'
;MTYKRWDVVAVYFPFLEGDEAKKRPALIVSSDALYAAHGVYWAAMITTAKAGARPEDIPISDATKTGLPADCVIRAPRLVTLSDLQISHRLGSLTPKDRNAVSALLKKYLP
;
A
#
# COMPACT_ATOMS: atom_id res chain seq x y z
N MET A 1 15.14 10.63 -0.65
CA MET A 1 15.03 9.19 -0.31
C MET A 1 13.93 8.56 -1.12
N THR A 2 14.20 7.37 -1.63
CA THR A 2 13.20 6.60 -2.36
C THR A 2 12.57 5.55 -1.46
N TYR A 3 11.32 5.21 -1.75
CA TYR A 3 10.64 4.14 -1.06
C TYR A 3 10.85 2.84 -1.83
N LYS A 4 10.77 1.71 -1.12
CA LYS A 4 11.07 0.41 -1.70
C LYS A 4 9.84 -0.48 -1.71
N ARG A 5 9.87 -1.49 -2.56
CA ARG A 5 8.86 -2.54 -2.56
C ARG A 5 8.66 -3.08 -1.14
N TRP A 6 7.43 -3.25 -0.76
CA TRP A 6 6.98 -3.73 0.55
C TRP A 6 7.02 -2.68 1.66
N ASP A 7 7.44 -1.45 1.37
CA ASP A 7 7.27 -0.36 2.32
C ASP A 7 5.78 -0.03 2.46
N VAL A 8 5.34 0.16 3.71
CA VAL A 8 4.03 0.69 4.02
C VAL A 8 4.21 2.19 4.24
N VAL A 9 3.46 2.99 3.51
CA VAL A 9 3.61 4.44 3.50
C VAL A 9 2.28 5.14 3.80
N ALA A 10 2.38 6.35 4.35
CA ALA A 10 1.22 7.21 4.52
C ALA A 10 1.11 8.11 3.30
N VAL A 11 -0.07 8.16 2.70
CA VAL A 11 -0.32 8.84 1.44
C VAL A 11 -1.43 9.86 1.59
N TYR A 12 -1.25 11.01 0.95
CA TYR A 12 -2.28 12.05 0.88
C TYR A 12 -3.22 11.76 -0.30
N PHE A 13 -4.52 11.74 -0.01
CA PHE A 13 -5.56 11.61 -1.03
C PHE A 13 -6.48 12.84 -0.95
N PRO A 14 -6.07 13.96 -1.54
CA PRO A 14 -6.80 15.21 -1.39
C PRO A 14 -8.17 15.24 -2.08
N PHE A 15 -8.40 14.30 -3.00
CA PHE A 15 -9.66 14.23 -3.74
C PHE A 15 -10.63 13.19 -3.19
N LEU A 16 -10.29 12.55 -2.07
CA LEU A 16 -11.22 11.66 -1.37
C LEU A 16 -11.96 12.48 -0.34
N GLU A 17 -13.25 12.43 -0.43
CA GLU A 17 -14.24 13.01 0.47
C GLU A 17 -13.80 14.01 1.53
N GLY A 18 -14.40 15.19 1.51
CA GLY A 18 -14.20 16.21 2.50
C GLY A 18 -13.15 17.23 2.08
N ASP A 19 -13.14 18.33 2.80
CA ASP A 19 -12.28 19.47 2.50
C ASP A 19 -10.84 19.26 2.98
N GLU A 20 -10.60 18.19 3.72
CA GLU A 20 -9.27 17.89 4.24
C GLU A 20 -8.63 16.71 3.58
N ALA A 21 -7.38 16.87 3.19
CA ALA A 21 -6.55 15.77 2.74
C ALA A 21 -6.37 14.78 3.89
N LYS A 22 -6.86 13.56 3.71
CA LYS A 22 -6.67 12.51 4.70
C LYS A 22 -5.50 11.64 4.30
N LYS A 23 -4.67 11.32 5.29
CA LYS A 23 -3.61 10.35 5.09
C LYS A 23 -4.20 8.95 5.18
N ARG A 24 -3.87 8.11 4.19
CA ARG A 24 -4.26 6.71 4.19
C ARG A 24 -3.03 5.84 3.95
N PRO A 25 -2.98 4.65 4.53
CA PRO A 25 -1.85 3.77 4.28
C PRO A 25 -1.96 3.11 2.91
N ALA A 26 -0.80 2.84 2.33
CA ALA A 26 -0.69 2.09 1.08
C ALA A 26 0.60 1.26 1.12
N LEU A 27 0.61 0.18 0.34
CA LEU A 27 1.75 -0.71 0.24
C LEU A 27 2.43 -0.53 -1.11
N ILE A 28 3.71 -0.19 -1.10
CA ILE A 28 4.49 -0.10 -2.34
C ILE A 28 4.70 -1.51 -2.89
N VAL A 29 4.26 -1.74 -4.12
CA VAL A 29 4.37 -3.05 -4.77
C VAL A 29 5.27 -3.04 -6.00
N SER A 30 5.64 -1.89 -6.51
CA SER A 30 6.52 -1.77 -7.68
C SER A 30 7.99 -1.97 -7.31
N SER A 31 8.77 -2.43 -8.28
CA SER A 31 10.21 -2.53 -8.14
C SER A 31 10.85 -1.14 -8.25
N ASP A 32 12.13 -1.06 -7.83
CA ASP A 32 12.90 0.17 -7.94
C ASP A 32 13.03 0.66 -9.39
N ALA A 33 12.93 -0.25 -10.36
CA ALA A 33 13.05 0.08 -11.77
C ALA A 33 11.97 1.06 -12.25
N LEU A 34 10.75 0.93 -11.71
CA LEU A 34 9.68 1.86 -12.10
C LEU A 34 10.00 3.29 -11.66
N TYR A 35 10.44 3.45 -10.42
CA TYR A 35 10.79 4.77 -9.93
C TYR A 35 11.99 5.34 -10.67
N ALA A 36 13.00 4.53 -10.93
CA ALA A 36 14.19 4.97 -11.66
C ALA A 36 13.86 5.47 -13.07
N ALA A 37 12.92 4.81 -13.74
CA ALA A 37 12.55 5.15 -15.11
C ALA A 37 11.52 6.29 -15.20
N HIS A 38 10.57 6.34 -14.27
CA HIS A 38 9.39 7.20 -14.38
C HIS A 38 9.11 8.08 -13.17
N GLY A 39 9.83 7.92 -12.08
CA GLY A 39 9.64 8.74 -10.87
C GLY A 39 8.33 8.49 -10.14
N VAL A 40 7.73 7.32 -10.33
CA VAL A 40 6.46 6.96 -9.70
C VAL A 40 6.54 5.59 -9.04
N TYR A 41 5.56 5.32 -8.19
CA TYR A 41 5.39 4.03 -7.53
C TYR A 41 4.01 3.48 -7.84
N TRP A 42 3.89 2.16 -7.88
CA TRP A 42 2.59 1.50 -7.83
C TRP A 42 2.37 1.01 -6.40
N ALA A 43 1.19 1.28 -5.89
CA ALA A 43 0.86 0.92 -4.52
C ALA A 43 -0.52 0.29 -4.45
N ALA A 44 -0.67 -0.65 -3.53
CA ALA A 44 -1.95 -1.27 -3.22
C ALA A 44 -2.57 -0.53 -2.03
N MET A 45 -3.86 -0.27 -2.10
CA MET A 45 -4.57 0.41 -1.02
C MET A 45 -4.68 -0.48 0.22
N ILE A 46 -4.54 0.14 1.37
CA ILE A 46 -4.74 -0.51 2.67
C ILE A 46 -5.91 0.18 3.35
N THR A 47 -6.80 -0.60 3.95
CA THR A 47 -7.94 -0.08 4.68
C THR A 47 -8.13 -0.85 5.98
N THR A 48 -8.93 -0.30 6.90
CA THR A 48 -9.23 -1.01 8.14
C THR A 48 -10.14 -2.20 7.87
N ALA A 49 -9.99 -3.26 8.66
CA ALA A 49 -10.85 -4.44 8.54
C ALA A 49 -12.33 -4.11 8.77
N LYS A 50 -12.60 -3.03 9.49
CA LYS A 50 -13.97 -2.55 9.76
C LYS A 50 -14.68 -1.98 8.53
N ALA A 51 -13.95 -1.64 7.48
CA ALA A 51 -14.54 -1.09 6.27
C ALA A 51 -15.33 -2.11 5.45
N GLY A 52 -15.38 -3.35 5.89
CA GLY A 52 -16.07 -4.44 5.22
C GLY A 52 -15.10 -5.28 4.40
N ALA A 53 -15.31 -6.59 4.42
CA ALA A 53 -14.48 -7.52 3.67
C ALA A 53 -14.84 -7.50 2.20
N ARG A 54 -13.84 -7.59 1.34
CA ARG A 54 -13.99 -7.76 -0.11
C ARG A 54 -13.23 -9.01 -0.54
N PRO A 55 -13.63 -9.60 -1.67
CA PRO A 55 -12.91 -10.77 -2.17
C PRO A 55 -11.42 -10.45 -2.33
N GLU A 56 -10.60 -11.38 -1.90
CA GLU A 56 -9.14 -11.31 -2.03
C GLU A 56 -8.45 -10.25 -1.17
N ASP A 57 -9.14 -9.66 -0.19
CA ASP A 57 -8.48 -8.83 0.81
C ASP A 57 -7.47 -9.68 1.59
N ILE A 58 -6.28 -9.13 1.82
CA ILE A 58 -5.20 -9.82 2.54
C ILE A 58 -5.03 -9.18 3.91
N PRO A 59 -5.33 -9.91 5.00
CA PRO A 59 -5.10 -9.38 6.34
C PRO A 59 -3.61 -9.14 6.60
N ILE A 60 -3.29 -8.05 7.26
CA ILE A 60 -1.93 -7.76 7.69
C ILE A 60 -1.68 -8.51 8.99
N SER A 61 -0.71 -9.41 9.01
CA SER A 61 -0.44 -10.30 10.14
C SER A 61 0.31 -9.65 11.29
N ASP A 62 1.05 -8.56 11.04
CA ASP A 62 1.86 -7.90 12.07
C ASP A 62 1.76 -6.39 11.96
N ALA A 63 0.87 -5.81 12.74
CA ALA A 63 0.66 -4.38 12.77
C ALA A 63 1.89 -3.62 13.29
N THR A 64 2.66 -4.23 14.17
CA THR A 64 3.86 -3.60 14.74
C THR A 64 4.89 -3.28 13.66
N LYS A 65 5.16 -4.23 12.77
CA LYS A 65 6.14 -4.04 11.70
C LYS A 65 5.64 -3.11 10.62
N THR A 66 4.34 -3.06 10.39
CA THR A 66 3.75 -2.19 9.38
C THR A 66 3.52 -0.77 9.88
N GLY A 67 3.61 -0.55 11.19
CA GLY A 67 3.37 0.77 11.79
C GLY A 67 1.92 1.23 11.74
N LEU A 68 0.99 0.31 11.54
CA LEU A 68 -0.43 0.64 11.45
C LEU A 68 -1.11 0.61 12.82
N PRO A 69 -2.03 1.55 13.09
CA PRO A 69 -2.64 1.69 14.42
C PRO A 69 -3.75 0.67 14.71
N ALA A 70 -4.25 -0.02 13.71
CA ALA A 70 -5.39 -0.93 13.86
C ALA A 70 -5.28 -2.09 12.87
N ASP A 71 -6.15 -3.08 13.03
CA ASP A 71 -6.25 -4.17 12.09
C ASP A 71 -6.61 -3.66 10.70
N CYS A 72 -5.78 -3.99 9.74
CA CYS A 72 -5.91 -3.54 8.36
C CYS A 72 -5.85 -4.70 7.39
N VAL A 73 -6.37 -4.47 6.19
CA VAL A 73 -6.28 -5.41 5.09
C VAL A 73 -5.73 -4.69 3.86
N ILE A 74 -4.98 -5.44 3.04
CA ILE A 74 -4.45 -4.96 1.77
C ILE A 74 -5.47 -5.32 0.68
N ARG A 75 -5.92 -4.32 -0.06
CA ARG A 75 -6.79 -4.51 -1.23
C ARG A 75 -5.95 -4.49 -2.49
N ALA A 76 -5.28 -5.59 -2.76
CA ALA A 76 -4.36 -5.68 -3.90
C ALA A 76 -4.99 -5.32 -5.25
N PRO A 77 -6.28 -5.64 -5.52
CA PRO A 77 -6.91 -5.18 -6.75
C PRO A 77 -7.04 -3.66 -6.89
N ARG A 78 -6.89 -2.92 -5.81
CA ARG A 78 -6.93 -1.46 -5.83
C ARG A 78 -5.52 -0.89 -5.90
N LEU A 79 -4.96 -0.83 -7.08
CA LEU A 79 -3.64 -0.25 -7.31
C LEU A 79 -3.78 1.22 -7.69
N VAL A 80 -2.83 2.02 -7.21
CA VAL A 80 -2.75 3.44 -7.56
C VAL A 80 -1.31 3.77 -7.95
N THR A 81 -1.15 4.79 -8.77
CA THR A 81 0.16 5.34 -9.12
C THR A 81 0.41 6.57 -8.28
N LEU A 82 1.54 6.61 -7.59
CA LEU A 82 1.91 7.68 -6.67
C LEU A 82 3.22 8.33 -7.07
N SER A 83 3.32 9.64 -6.85
CA SER A 83 4.58 10.37 -6.92
C SER A 83 5.09 10.66 -5.51
N ASP A 84 6.34 11.12 -5.39
CA ASP A 84 6.91 11.50 -4.10
C ASP A 84 6.07 12.56 -3.38
N LEU A 85 5.43 13.44 -4.12
CA LEU A 85 4.63 14.52 -3.55
C LEU A 85 3.40 14.01 -2.79
N GLN A 86 2.94 12.83 -3.14
CA GLN A 86 1.76 12.23 -2.52
C GLN A 86 2.09 11.40 -1.28
N ILE A 87 3.35 11.03 -1.11
CA ILE A 87 3.77 10.20 0.02
C ILE A 87 4.28 11.09 1.15
N SER A 88 3.64 10.95 2.32
CA SER A 88 4.03 11.72 3.50
C SER A 88 5.29 11.13 4.12
N HIS A 89 5.27 9.87 4.49
CA HIS A 89 6.39 9.19 5.10
C HIS A 89 6.17 7.67 5.12
N ARG A 90 7.25 6.95 5.44
CA ARG A 90 7.22 5.51 5.60
C ARG A 90 6.70 5.16 6.99
N LEU A 91 5.76 4.23 7.06
CA LEU A 91 5.20 3.73 8.32
C LEU A 91 5.91 2.47 8.81
N GLY A 92 6.30 1.61 7.90
CA GLY A 92 6.92 0.34 8.23
C GLY A 92 7.12 -0.50 6.98
N SER A 93 7.17 -1.82 7.15
CA SER A 93 7.28 -2.75 6.03
C SER A 93 6.44 -3.99 6.26
N LEU A 94 6.09 -4.66 5.16
CA LEU A 94 5.27 -5.86 5.20
C LEU A 94 6.14 -7.08 5.56
N THR A 95 5.58 -8.00 6.33
CA THR A 95 6.29 -9.24 6.70
C THR A 95 6.42 -10.18 5.50
N PRO A 96 7.44 -11.07 5.47
CA PRO A 96 7.62 -12.01 4.37
C PRO A 96 6.41 -12.88 4.08
N LYS A 97 5.68 -13.31 5.10
CA LYS A 97 4.46 -14.09 4.92
C LYS A 97 3.41 -13.34 4.09
N ASP A 98 3.19 -12.08 4.43
CA ASP A 98 2.20 -11.26 3.74
C ASP A 98 2.68 -10.85 2.35
N ARG A 99 3.98 -10.65 2.17
CA ARG A 99 4.58 -10.38 0.85
C ARG A 99 4.27 -11.49 -0.13
N ASN A 100 4.38 -12.73 0.30
CA ASN A 100 4.10 -13.89 -0.55
C ASN A 100 2.64 -13.90 -1.00
N ALA A 101 1.73 -13.60 -0.10
CA ALA A 101 0.31 -13.55 -0.42
C ALA A 101 0.00 -12.45 -1.45
N VAL A 102 0.59 -11.26 -1.27
CA VAL A 102 0.40 -10.15 -2.21
C VAL A 102 1.01 -10.49 -3.57
N SER A 103 2.23 -11.05 -3.59
CA SER A 103 2.89 -11.43 -4.84
C SER A 103 2.08 -12.44 -5.64
N ALA A 104 1.52 -13.45 -4.97
CA ALA A 104 0.71 -14.46 -5.63
C ALA A 104 -0.53 -13.84 -6.29
N LEU A 105 -1.17 -12.91 -5.57
CA LEU A 105 -2.37 -12.26 -6.08
C LEU A 105 -2.04 -11.33 -7.25
N LEU A 106 -0.94 -10.56 -7.15
CA LEU A 106 -0.53 -9.68 -8.25
C LEU A 106 -0.17 -10.47 -9.51
N LYS A 107 0.50 -11.61 -9.37
CA LYS A 107 0.83 -12.47 -10.52
C LYS A 107 -0.41 -12.99 -11.23
N LYS A 108 -1.49 -13.19 -10.50
CA LYS A 108 -2.75 -13.63 -11.08
C LYS A 108 -3.34 -12.58 -12.04
N TYR A 109 -3.19 -11.30 -11.71
CA TYR A 109 -3.77 -10.20 -12.47
C TYR A 109 -2.78 -9.40 -13.31
N LEU A 110 -1.48 -9.55 -13.06
CA LEU A 110 -0.40 -8.89 -13.80
C LEU A 110 0.49 -9.96 -14.44
N PRO A 111 0.03 -10.62 -15.51
CA PRO A 111 0.80 -11.70 -16.16
C PRO A 111 2.05 -11.18 -16.88
#